data_22d25488ea28898a0b0e1fbe6626c5b3
#
_entry.id   22d25488ea28898a0b0e1fbe6626c5b3
#
_cell.length_a   1.000
_cell.length_b   1.000
_cell.length_c   1.000
_cell.angle_alpha   90.00
_cell.angle_beta   90.00
_cell.angle_gamma   90.00
#
_symmetry.space_group_name_H-M   'P 1'
#
loop_
_entity.id
_entity.type
_entity.pdbx_description
1 polymer ?
#
loop_
_entity_poly.entity_id
_entity_poly.type
_entity_poly.pdbx_seq_one_letter_code
_entity_poly.pdbx_strand_id
1 'polypeptide(L)'
;GGEMSSVRVEKNGAVTTVILDRPHARNAVDGPTAMALFEAFTEFDADESASVAVLWGEHGTFCAGADLKAIGTSDSNPVHRPRVGVTAPGPMGPSRMVLSKPVIAAVSGYAVAGGLELAVWCDLRVAEEDAVFGVFCRRWGVPLIDGGTVRLPRLIGHGRAMDMILTGRAVAADEA
;
A
#
# COMPACT_ATOMS: atom_id res chain seq x y z
N GLY A 1 5.24 -19.40 20.97
CA GLY A 1 5.89 -18.35 20.24
C GLY A 1 4.83 -17.47 19.63
N GLY A 2 4.66 -16.25 20.14
CA GLY A 2 3.70 -15.32 19.57
C GLY A 2 4.16 -14.93 18.17
N GLU A 3 3.31 -15.13 17.20
CA GLU A 3 3.47 -14.62 15.86
C GLU A 3 3.56 -13.09 15.97
N MET A 4 4.72 -12.51 15.65
CA MET A 4 4.87 -11.06 15.62
C MET A 4 3.97 -10.53 14.49
N SER A 5 3.10 -9.56 14.81
CA SER A 5 2.22 -8.94 13.83
C SER A 5 3.05 -8.30 12.71
N SER A 6 2.66 -8.55 11.45
CA SER A 6 3.27 -7.94 10.27
C SER A 6 2.95 -6.45 10.12
N VAL A 7 2.04 -5.94 10.95
CA VAL A 7 1.64 -4.53 11.01
C VAL A 7 1.71 -4.06 12.45
N ARG A 8 2.41 -2.96 12.70
CA ARG A 8 2.44 -2.28 13.99
C ARG A 8 1.78 -0.91 13.87
N VAL A 9 1.20 -0.45 14.95
CA VAL A 9 0.62 0.89 15.05
C VAL A 9 1.28 1.62 16.21
N GLU A 10 1.84 2.79 15.93
CA GLU A 10 2.41 3.68 16.93
C GLU A 10 1.63 5.00 16.93
N LYS A 11 1.36 5.51 18.13
CA LYS A 11 0.65 6.79 18.31
C LYS A 11 1.57 7.78 19.01
N ASN A 12 1.71 8.96 18.42
CA ASN A 12 2.46 10.07 19.00
C ASN A 12 1.64 11.36 18.83
N GLY A 13 1.02 11.83 19.91
CA GLY A 13 0.08 12.94 19.85
C GLY A 13 -1.07 12.64 18.89
N ALA A 14 -1.32 13.53 17.94
CA ALA A 14 -2.36 13.40 16.93
C ALA A 14 -1.94 12.58 15.71
N VAL A 15 -0.72 12.03 15.69
CA VAL A 15 -0.17 11.25 14.57
C VAL A 15 -0.26 9.76 14.88
N THR A 16 -0.87 9.01 13.98
CA THR A 16 -0.87 7.53 13.99
C THR A 16 0.06 7.04 12.88
N THR A 17 1.08 6.27 13.24
CA THR A 17 1.96 5.62 12.27
C THR A 17 1.60 4.15 12.13
N VAL A 18 1.24 3.75 10.92
CA VAL A 18 0.97 2.36 10.55
C VAL A 18 2.20 1.82 9.84
N ILE A 19 2.78 0.76 10.39
CA ILE A 19 4.10 0.27 10.01
C ILE A 19 3.98 -1.14 9.44
N LEU A 20 4.43 -1.33 8.19
CA LEU A 20 4.66 -2.66 7.62
C LEU A 20 5.99 -3.21 8.13
N ASP A 21 5.96 -4.39 8.73
CA ASP A 21 7.10 -5.08 9.33
C ASP A 21 7.15 -6.54 8.89
N ARG A 22 7.47 -6.77 7.62
CA ARG A 22 7.67 -8.09 7.02
C ARG A 22 8.98 -8.14 6.23
N PRO A 23 10.15 -8.09 6.92
CA PRO A 23 11.44 -7.97 6.25
C PRO A 23 11.78 -9.15 5.33
N HIS A 24 11.36 -10.38 5.71
CA HIS A 24 11.58 -11.60 4.92
C HIS A 24 10.82 -11.60 3.57
N ALA A 25 9.77 -10.77 3.45
CA ALA A 25 8.94 -10.65 2.26
C ALA A 25 9.08 -9.26 1.60
N ARG A 26 10.06 -8.44 1.99
CA ARG A 26 10.21 -7.05 1.52
C ARG A 26 8.92 -6.23 1.68
N ASN A 27 8.26 -6.41 2.80
CA ASN A 27 6.97 -5.80 3.12
C ASN A 27 5.85 -6.10 2.10
N ALA A 28 5.93 -7.21 1.38
CA ALA A 28 4.82 -7.70 0.57
C ALA A 28 3.63 -8.05 1.47
N VAL A 29 2.44 -7.83 0.95
CA VAL A 29 1.17 -7.96 1.68
C VAL A 29 0.49 -9.27 1.29
N ASP A 30 0.29 -10.14 2.28
CA ASP A 30 -0.59 -11.32 2.19
C ASP A 30 -1.99 -11.01 2.75
N GLY A 31 -2.87 -12.00 2.81
CA GLY A 31 -4.23 -11.84 3.32
C GLY A 31 -4.28 -11.32 4.75
N PRO A 32 -3.59 -11.96 5.72
CA PRO A 32 -3.55 -11.49 7.11
C PRO A 32 -2.99 -10.07 7.26
N THR A 33 -1.97 -9.72 6.49
CA THR A 33 -1.39 -8.37 6.48
C THR A 33 -2.36 -7.34 5.91
N ALA A 34 -3.07 -7.68 4.82
CA ALA A 34 -4.12 -6.83 4.26
C ALA A 34 -5.23 -6.55 5.27
N MET A 35 -5.67 -7.57 6.00
CA MET A 35 -6.66 -7.41 7.07
C MET A 35 -6.14 -6.52 8.19
N ALA A 36 -4.91 -6.71 8.63
CA ALA A 36 -4.30 -5.90 9.70
C ALA A 36 -4.16 -4.42 9.28
N LEU A 37 -3.78 -4.14 8.05
CA LEU A 37 -3.76 -2.78 7.50
C LEU A 37 -5.17 -2.16 7.46
N PHE A 38 -6.15 -2.91 6.99
CA PHE A 38 -7.55 -2.48 6.96
C PHE A 38 -8.06 -2.11 8.35
N GLU A 39 -7.82 -2.96 9.35
CA GLU A 39 -8.20 -2.72 10.74
C GLU A 39 -7.50 -1.50 11.32
N ALA A 40 -6.19 -1.36 11.08
CA ALA A 40 -5.41 -0.22 11.57
C ALA A 40 -5.96 1.11 11.04
N PHE A 41 -6.29 1.21 9.77
CA PHE A 41 -6.86 2.43 9.17
C PHE A 41 -8.33 2.65 9.57
N THR A 42 -9.08 1.60 9.80
CA THR A 42 -10.44 1.70 10.36
C THR A 42 -10.41 2.32 11.76
N GLU A 43 -9.52 1.84 12.63
CA GLU A 43 -9.34 2.38 13.98
C GLU A 43 -8.82 3.83 13.95
N PHE A 44 -7.86 4.13 13.07
CA PHE A 44 -7.36 5.49 12.89
C PHE A 44 -8.49 6.45 12.50
N ASP A 45 -9.32 6.08 11.55
CA ASP A 45 -10.39 6.97 11.05
C ASP A 45 -11.45 7.23 12.13
N ALA A 46 -11.68 6.27 13.02
CA ALA A 46 -12.59 6.39 14.16
C ALA A 46 -11.97 7.07 15.40
N ASP A 47 -10.67 7.23 15.47
CA ASP A 47 -9.96 7.80 16.62
C ASP A 47 -10.03 9.32 16.61
N GLU A 48 -10.89 9.90 17.44
CA GLU A 48 -11.07 11.36 17.53
C GLU A 48 -9.81 12.10 17.98
N SER A 49 -8.85 11.43 18.63
CA SER A 49 -7.57 12.02 19.06
C SER A 49 -6.53 12.06 17.93
N ALA A 50 -6.74 11.33 16.85
CA ALA A 50 -5.84 11.28 15.70
C ALA A 50 -6.30 12.23 14.60
N SER A 51 -5.35 12.98 14.02
CA SER A 51 -5.60 13.95 12.93
C SER A 51 -5.01 13.51 11.61
N VAL A 52 -3.93 12.75 11.63
CA VAL A 52 -3.19 12.30 10.45
C VAL A 52 -2.57 10.94 10.69
N ALA A 53 -2.51 10.12 9.65
CA ALA A 53 -1.74 8.89 9.66
C ALA A 53 -0.53 8.95 8.73
N VAL A 54 0.49 8.20 9.10
CA VAL A 54 1.65 7.92 8.25
C VAL A 54 1.68 6.43 7.98
N LEU A 55 1.78 6.04 6.71
CA LEU A 55 2.04 4.66 6.31
C LEU A 55 3.52 4.54 5.97
N TRP A 56 4.21 3.67 6.67
CA TRP A 56 5.65 3.45 6.53
C TRP A 56 5.99 1.97 6.46
N GLY A 57 6.98 1.64 5.65
CA GLY A 57 7.58 0.29 5.62
C GLY A 57 8.93 0.31 6.31
N GLU A 58 9.09 -0.53 7.33
CA GLU A 58 10.35 -0.71 8.04
C GLU A 58 11.34 -1.52 7.20
N HIS A 59 12.61 -1.50 7.56
CA HIS A 59 13.70 -2.26 6.90
C HIS A 59 14.06 -1.80 5.48
N GLY A 60 13.89 -0.50 5.17
CA GLY A 60 14.41 0.09 3.94
C GLY A 60 13.64 -0.25 2.67
N THR A 61 12.45 -0.81 2.77
CA THR A 61 11.53 -1.06 1.65
C THR A 61 10.11 -0.70 2.06
N PHE A 62 9.46 0.17 1.28
CA PHE A 62 8.08 0.55 1.57
C PHE A 62 7.14 -0.64 1.43
N CYS A 63 7.01 -1.19 0.22
CA CYS A 63 6.20 -2.37 -0.03
C CYS A 63 6.47 -2.94 -1.43
N ALA A 64 6.71 -4.23 -1.50
CA ALA A 64 6.97 -4.95 -2.76
C ALA A 64 5.69 -5.45 -3.46
N GLY A 65 4.50 -5.12 -2.95
CA GLY A 65 3.21 -5.49 -3.54
C GLY A 65 2.53 -6.65 -2.84
N ALA A 66 1.65 -7.35 -3.55
CA ALA A 66 1.01 -8.56 -3.03
C ALA A 66 2.02 -9.70 -2.87
N ASP A 67 1.87 -10.49 -1.81
CA ASP A 67 2.73 -11.66 -1.59
C ASP A 67 2.30 -12.80 -2.53
N LEU A 68 3.05 -12.97 -3.61
CA LEU A 68 2.76 -13.97 -4.64
C LEU A 68 2.88 -15.42 -4.10
N LYS A 69 3.65 -15.63 -3.03
CA LYS A 69 3.78 -16.95 -2.39
C LYS A 69 2.51 -17.36 -1.65
N ALA A 70 1.68 -16.40 -1.26
CA ALA A 70 0.42 -16.66 -0.58
C ALA A 70 -0.72 -17.05 -1.54
N ILE A 71 -0.57 -16.85 -2.84
CA ILE A 71 -1.60 -17.15 -3.84
C ILE A 71 -1.95 -18.64 -3.82
N GLY A 72 -3.26 -18.95 -3.71
CA GLY A 72 -3.77 -20.31 -3.64
C GLY A 72 -3.64 -20.97 -2.26
N THR A 73 -3.17 -20.26 -1.26
CA THR A 73 -3.15 -20.69 0.15
C THR A 73 -4.28 -20.04 0.95
N SER A 74 -4.44 -20.44 2.22
CA SER A 74 -5.36 -19.79 3.16
C SER A 74 -5.01 -18.32 3.42
N ASP A 75 -3.76 -17.92 3.17
CA ASP A 75 -3.25 -16.56 3.39
C ASP A 75 -3.33 -15.69 2.13
N SER A 76 -4.06 -16.13 1.09
CA SER A 76 -4.28 -15.35 -0.12
C SER A 76 -4.94 -14.00 0.16
N ASN A 77 -4.51 -13.00 -0.60
CA ASN A 77 -5.11 -11.67 -0.56
C ASN A 77 -6.60 -11.70 -0.96
N PRO A 78 -7.47 -10.88 -0.33
CA PRO A 78 -8.87 -10.78 -0.72
C PRO A 78 -9.01 -10.12 -2.09
N VAL A 79 -9.45 -10.87 -3.10
CA VAL A 79 -9.61 -10.39 -4.48
C VAL A 79 -11.05 -10.16 -4.90
N HIS A 80 -12.00 -10.37 -3.98
CA HIS A 80 -13.42 -10.24 -4.27
C HIS A 80 -13.81 -8.79 -4.60
N ARG A 81 -14.72 -8.65 -5.55
CA ARG A 81 -15.35 -7.35 -5.79
C ARG A 81 -16.17 -6.96 -4.55
N PRO A 82 -16.03 -5.72 -4.06
CA PRO A 82 -16.85 -5.27 -2.94
C PRO A 82 -18.32 -5.27 -3.35
N ARG A 83 -19.20 -5.71 -2.45
CA ARG A 83 -20.64 -5.49 -2.61
C ARG A 83 -20.94 -4.02 -2.29
N VAL A 84 -21.91 -3.45 -2.98
CA VAL A 84 -22.34 -2.07 -2.72
C VAL A 84 -22.75 -1.94 -1.24
N GLY A 85 -22.22 -0.94 -0.56
CA GLY A 85 -22.53 -0.66 0.86
C GLY A 85 -21.80 -1.55 1.88
N VAL A 86 -20.90 -2.45 1.46
CA VAL A 86 -20.08 -3.27 2.37
C VAL A 86 -18.67 -2.72 2.42
N THR A 87 -18.25 -2.30 3.60
CA THR A 87 -16.84 -1.94 3.87
C THR A 87 -16.06 -3.22 4.10
N ALA A 88 -15.14 -3.53 3.20
CA ALA A 88 -14.32 -4.72 3.25
C ALA A 88 -12.88 -4.43 2.80
N PRO A 89 -11.88 -5.20 3.26
CA PRO A 89 -10.51 -5.00 2.82
C PRO A 89 -10.37 -5.25 1.32
N GLY A 90 -9.57 -4.41 0.65
CA GLY A 90 -9.07 -4.68 -0.68
C GLY A 90 -7.90 -5.68 -0.66
N PRO A 91 -7.36 -6.09 -1.82
CA PRO A 91 -6.23 -7.00 -1.90
C PRO A 91 -4.98 -6.52 -1.14
N MET A 92 -4.78 -5.20 -1.07
CA MET A 92 -3.71 -4.55 -0.29
C MET A 92 -4.21 -3.96 1.05
N GLY A 93 -5.39 -4.35 1.50
CA GLY A 93 -5.97 -3.88 2.75
C GLY A 93 -6.83 -2.63 2.56
N PRO A 94 -6.30 -1.41 2.82
CA PRO A 94 -7.10 -0.18 2.81
C PRO A 94 -7.37 0.37 1.41
N SER A 95 -6.87 -0.24 0.36
CA SER A 95 -6.84 0.31 -1.01
C SER A 95 -8.21 0.71 -1.58
N ARG A 96 -9.29 0.21 -1.01
CA ARG A 96 -10.69 0.56 -1.38
C ARG A 96 -11.37 1.49 -0.38
N MET A 97 -10.70 1.84 0.71
CA MET A 97 -11.25 2.73 1.74
C MET A 97 -11.21 4.18 1.27
N VAL A 98 -12.20 4.95 1.72
CA VAL A 98 -12.21 6.41 1.67
C VAL A 98 -12.25 6.91 3.10
N LEU A 99 -11.15 7.48 3.58
CA LEU A 99 -11.03 7.97 4.94
C LEU A 99 -11.44 9.44 5.05
N SER A 100 -11.85 9.84 6.24
CA SER A 100 -12.18 11.24 6.55
C SER A 100 -10.96 12.09 6.93
N LYS A 101 -9.81 11.45 7.17
CA LYS A 101 -8.57 12.09 7.62
C LYS A 101 -7.42 11.75 6.68
N PRO A 102 -6.41 12.64 6.53
CA PRO A 102 -5.31 12.43 5.60
C PRO A 102 -4.35 11.33 6.02
N VAL A 103 -3.79 10.66 5.03
CA VAL A 103 -2.72 9.67 5.16
C VAL A 103 -1.54 10.10 4.31
N ILE A 104 -0.35 10.05 4.90
CA ILE A 104 0.93 10.35 4.24
C ILE A 104 1.69 9.03 4.06
N ALA A 105 2.09 8.73 2.83
CA ALA A 105 3.04 7.64 2.60
C ALA A 105 4.47 8.13 2.82
N ALA A 106 5.20 7.51 3.74
CA ALA A 106 6.64 7.71 3.92
C ALA A 106 7.38 6.59 3.18
N VAL A 107 7.95 6.92 2.02
CA VAL A 107 8.48 5.94 1.08
C VAL A 107 10.01 5.91 1.13
N SER A 108 10.57 4.77 1.53
CA SER A 108 11.99 4.43 1.39
C SER A 108 12.11 3.14 0.56
N GLY A 109 13.14 3.06 -0.29
CA GLY A 109 13.35 1.90 -1.15
C GLY A 109 12.16 1.67 -2.11
N TYR A 110 11.78 0.41 -2.27
CA TYR A 110 10.79 0.01 -3.28
C TYR A 110 9.34 0.25 -2.85
N ALA A 111 8.59 0.95 -3.71
CA ALA A 111 7.12 1.04 -3.71
C ALA A 111 6.64 0.56 -5.08
N VAL A 112 6.42 -0.74 -5.23
CA VAL A 112 6.19 -1.37 -6.54
C VAL A 112 4.93 -2.23 -6.54
N ALA A 113 4.33 -2.41 -7.70
CA ALA A 113 3.10 -3.17 -7.88
C ALA A 113 2.00 -2.68 -6.93
N GLY A 114 1.43 -3.56 -6.11
CA GLY A 114 0.46 -3.18 -5.07
C GLY A 114 1.03 -2.19 -4.05
N GLY A 115 2.34 -2.17 -3.83
CA GLY A 115 3.02 -1.18 -2.99
C GLY A 115 2.95 0.23 -3.58
N LEU A 116 3.08 0.36 -4.90
CA LEU A 116 2.80 1.63 -5.58
C LEU A 116 1.33 2.02 -5.43
N GLU A 117 0.42 1.08 -5.57
CA GLU A 117 -1.02 1.33 -5.41
C GLU A 117 -1.36 1.82 -3.99
N LEU A 118 -0.72 1.28 -2.94
CA LEU A 118 -0.83 1.81 -1.58
C LEU A 118 -0.27 3.23 -1.46
N ALA A 119 0.89 3.51 -2.05
CA ALA A 119 1.49 4.84 -2.02
C ALA A 119 0.59 5.89 -2.70
N VAL A 120 -0.05 5.55 -3.82
CA VAL A 120 -0.97 6.46 -4.51
C VAL A 120 -2.36 6.51 -3.89
N TRP A 121 -2.75 5.50 -3.10
CA TRP A 121 -3.93 5.55 -2.26
C TRP A 121 -3.81 6.61 -1.16
N CYS A 122 -2.63 6.79 -0.58
CA CYS A 122 -2.37 7.85 0.38
C CYS A 122 -2.61 9.23 -0.25
N ASP A 123 -2.95 10.22 0.58
CA ASP A 123 -3.24 11.59 0.11
C ASP A 123 -1.97 12.33 -0.29
N LEU A 124 -0.89 12.13 0.44
CA LEU A 124 0.43 12.73 0.20
C LEU A 124 1.52 11.66 0.26
N ARG A 125 2.65 11.95 -0.37
CA ARG A 125 3.83 11.08 -0.40
C ARG A 125 5.07 11.90 -0.09
N VAL A 126 5.90 11.38 0.83
CA VAL A 126 7.26 11.83 1.09
C VAL A 126 8.18 10.68 0.73
N ALA A 127 9.11 10.90 -0.17
CA ALA A 127 10.03 9.88 -0.64
C ALA A 127 11.47 10.21 -0.25
N GLU A 128 12.19 9.22 0.23
CA GLU A 128 13.65 9.30 0.37
C GLU A 128 14.31 9.24 -1.02
N GLU A 129 15.56 9.68 -1.10
CA GLU A 129 16.32 9.72 -2.36
C GLU A 129 16.51 8.34 -3.00
N ASP A 130 16.50 7.28 -2.18
CA ASP A 130 16.62 5.88 -2.63
C ASP A 130 15.29 5.28 -3.09
N ALA A 131 14.18 6.00 -2.99
CA ALA A 131 12.88 5.47 -3.35
C ALA A 131 12.79 5.12 -4.84
N VAL A 132 12.17 3.95 -5.11
CA VAL A 132 11.95 3.45 -6.47
C VAL A 132 10.48 3.08 -6.61
N PHE A 133 9.82 3.70 -7.58
CA PHE A 133 8.43 3.46 -7.91
C PHE A 133 8.32 2.63 -9.20
N GLY A 134 7.35 1.74 -9.28
CA GLY A 134 7.16 0.97 -10.50
C GLY A 134 5.89 0.12 -10.50
N VAL A 135 5.32 -0.03 -11.69
CA VAL A 135 4.20 -0.95 -11.96
C VAL A 135 4.79 -2.31 -12.37
N PHE A 136 5.43 -2.99 -11.43
CA PHE A 136 6.14 -4.24 -11.71
C PHE A 136 5.20 -5.44 -11.95
N CYS A 137 3.90 -5.26 -11.74
CA CYS A 137 2.88 -6.24 -12.13
C CYS A 137 3.02 -6.69 -13.58
N ARG A 138 3.36 -5.78 -14.47
CA ARG A 138 3.60 -6.06 -15.89
C ARG A 138 4.68 -7.11 -16.13
N ARG A 139 5.74 -7.09 -15.32
CA ARG A 139 6.86 -8.04 -15.42
C ARG A 139 6.46 -9.48 -15.08
N TRP A 140 5.41 -9.65 -14.30
CA TRP A 140 4.95 -10.95 -13.77
C TRP A 140 3.60 -11.37 -14.31
N GLY A 141 2.99 -10.58 -15.23
CA GLY A 141 1.67 -10.87 -15.76
C GLY A 141 0.54 -10.79 -14.72
N VAL A 142 0.72 -10.01 -13.65
CA VAL A 142 -0.26 -9.84 -12.57
C VAL A 142 -1.03 -8.53 -12.81
N PRO A 143 -2.37 -8.51 -12.66
CA PRO A 143 -3.16 -7.29 -12.86
C PRO A 143 -3.01 -6.31 -11.69
N LEU A 144 -3.17 -5.00 -11.98
CA LEU A 144 -3.36 -3.95 -10.99
C LEU A 144 -4.82 -3.97 -10.53
N ILE A 145 -5.09 -4.28 -9.26
CA ILE A 145 -6.44 -4.44 -8.71
C ILE A 145 -6.72 -3.58 -7.47
N ASP A 146 -5.80 -2.70 -7.09
CA ASP A 146 -5.91 -1.81 -5.93
C ASP A 146 -6.10 -0.34 -6.30
N GLY A 147 -6.71 -0.07 -7.44
CA GLY A 147 -7.06 1.26 -7.90
C GLY A 147 -5.96 2.03 -8.62
N GLY A 148 -4.79 1.41 -8.86
CA GLY A 148 -3.67 2.06 -9.56
C GLY A 148 -4.00 2.50 -10.98
N THR A 149 -4.81 1.74 -11.69
CA THR A 149 -5.28 2.07 -13.05
C THR A 149 -6.14 3.33 -13.12
N VAL A 150 -6.75 3.72 -12.00
CA VAL A 150 -7.58 4.93 -11.88
C VAL A 150 -6.79 6.07 -11.24
N ARG A 151 -6.10 5.80 -10.12
CA ARG A 151 -5.42 6.83 -9.33
C ARG A 151 -4.14 7.34 -9.98
N LEU A 152 -3.34 6.45 -10.56
CA LEU A 152 -2.05 6.85 -11.16
C LEU A 152 -2.24 7.86 -12.30
N PRO A 153 -3.12 7.64 -13.30
CA PRO A 153 -3.38 8.63 -14.34
C PRO A 153 -3.86 9.98 -13.82
N ARG A 154 -4.64 9.99 -12.74
CA ARG A 154 -5.13 11.22 -12.12
C ARG A 154 -4.04 12.01 -11.41
N LEU A 155 -3.00 11.33 -10.89
CA LEU A 155 -1.88 11.97 -10.20
C LEU A 155 -0.80 12.50 -11.16
N ILE A 156 -0.41 11.71 -12.15
CA ILE A 156 0.76 12.02 -13.00
C ILE A 156 0.41 12.29 -14.46
N GLY A 157 -0.86 12.21 -14.82
CA GLY A 157 -1.34 12.33 -16.19
C GLY A 157 -1.33 11.02 -16.95
N HIS A 158 -2.15 10.96 -18.01
CA HIS A 158 -2.39 9.72 -18.75
C HIS A 158 -1.12 9.20 -19.43
N GLY A 159 -0.33 10.06 -20.08
CA GLY A 159 0.87 9.67 -20.82
C GLY A 159 1.92 9.02 -19.92
N ARG A 160 2.26 9.64 -18.79
CA ARG A 160 3.22 9.09 -17.83
C ARG A 160 2.71 7.82 -17.15
N ALA A 161 1.41 7.76 -16.82
CA ALA A 161 0.81 6.57 -16.26
C ALA A 161 0.86 5.40 -17.24
N MET A 162 0.55 5.61 -18.52
CA MET A 162 0.64 4.59 -19.56
C MET A 162 2.07 4.10 -19.77
N ASP A 163 3.07 4.98 -19.72
CA ASP A 163 4.48 4.61 -19.76
C ASP A 163 4.82 3.63 -18.62
N MET A 164 4.49 3.95 -17.39
CA MET A 164 4.77 3.08 -16.24
C MET A 164 3.99 1.75 -16.32
N ILE A 165 2.69 1.80 -16.61
CA ILE A 165 1.81 0.62 -16.64
C ILE A 165 2.19 -0.34 -17.77
N LEU A 166 2.47 0.16 -18.95
CA LEU A 166 2.74 -0.67 -20.11
C LEU A 166 4.18 -1.20 -20.15
N THR A 167 5.16 -0.40 -19.72
CA THR A 167 6.58 -0.78 -19.79
C THR A 167 7.06 -1.52 -18.54
N GLY A 168 6.45 -1.27 -17.38
CA GLY A 168 6.91 -1.78 -16.08
C GLY A 168 8.29 -1.27 -15.70
N ARG A 169 8.73 -0.12 -16.23
CA ARG A 169 10.03 0.47 -15.88
C ARG A 169 10.02 1.03 -14.46
N ALA A 170 11.19 1.09 -13.87
CA ALA A 170 11.41 1.75 -12.60
C ALA A 170 11.45 3.27 -12.76
N VAL A 171 10.92 4.00 -11.77
CA VAL A 171 10.98 5.46 -11.66
C VAL A 171 11.67 5.79 -10.35
N ALA A 172 12.80 6.48 -10.42
CA ALA A 172 13.54 6.92 -9.24
C ALA A 172 12.88 8.16 -8.60
N ALA A 173 13.28 8.46 -7.36
CA ALA A 173 12.67 9.54 -6.58
C ALA A 173 12.76 10.91 -7.24
N ASP A 174 13.87 11.22 -7.91
CA ASP A 174 14.08 12.49 -8.60
C ASP A 174 13.12 12.70 -9.79
N GLU A 175 12.81 11.64 -10.55
CA GLU A 175 11.80 11.70 -11.61
C GLU A 175 10.37 11.77 -11.00
N ALA A 176 10.14 11.03 -9.93
CA ALA A 176 8.82 10.94 -9.30
C ALA A 176 8.40 12.26 -8.64
#